data_20783cad0adeb8ff302f8e09333a74a8
#
_entry.id   20783cad0adeb8ff302f8e09333a74a8
#
_cell.length_a   1.000
_cell.length_b   1.000
_cell.length_c   1.000
_cell.angle_alpha   90.00
_cell.angle_beta   90.00
_cell.angle_gamma   90.00
#
_symmetry.space_group_name_H-M   'P 1'
#
loop_
_entity.id
_entity.type
_entity.pdbx_description
1 polymer ?
#
loop_
_entity_poly.entity_id
_entity_poly.type
_entity_poly.pdbx_seq_one_letter_code
_entity_poly.pdbx_strand_id
1 'polypeptide(L)'
;ACREETDSMSLTVLPAAEVLPRLHEFDTIIDARTEAEYAEDHLPGAVNWPTLNNEERILIGTLYKQVNQFEAKKRGAAIAARNIASHIEREVLDKPKDWKPLAYCWRGGKRSGSLSLILDQIGFKVTLVEGGYKAFRAAVVADIPGLVAPLDLRVVCGTTGSGKTRLLQALAGLGAQVLDLEGLARHRSSVLGAIPGVPQPTQKRFDTLVWEALRQFDPARPVFVESESKKVGNVAIPTTLVEHMRASTCLNLILPIGERVALLLEDYAYFVTNREHFCERLDVLAEFRGKVVVAEWKELVMAGNLAPVVQDLLTIHYDPVYVQSMQRNFRQFEQATTIEPTDHSMDAMVRLAQTLV
;
A
#
# COMPACT_ATOMS: atom_id res chain seq x y z
N ALA A 1 -19.02 6.14 55.97
CA ALA A 1 -19.73 6.56 54.77
C ALA A 1 -18.69 6.69 53.68
N CYS A 2 -18.37 5.59 52.97
CA CYS A 2 -17.65 5.62 51.71
C CYS A 2 -18.61 6.17 50.65
N ARG A 3 -18.35 7.33 50.13
CA ARG A 3 -18.92 7.74 48.85
C ARG A 3 -18.17 6.94 47.79
N GLU A 4 -18.81 5.95 47.21
CA GLU A 4 -18.44 5.39 45.94
C GLU A 4 -18.61 6.54 44.90
N GLU A 5 -17.52 7.12 44.44
CA GLU A 5 -17.52 7.83 43.21
C GLU A 5 -17.97 6.86 42.13
N THR A 6 -19.19 6.99 41.65
CA THR A 6 -19.67 6.34 40.45
C THR A 6 -18.82 6.89 39.31
N ASP A 7 -17.72 6.21 39.02
CA ASP A 7 -16.90 6.43 37.82
C ASP A 7 -17.86 6.18 36.64
N SER A 8 -18.30 7.28 36.02
CA SER A 8 -19.22 7.20 34.89
C SER A 8 -18.54 6.41 33.79
N MET A 9 -19.20 5.33 33.33
CA MET A 9 -18.79 4.54 32.17
C MET A 9 -18.28 5.47 31.05
N SER A 10 -17.01 5.35 30.69
CA SER A 10 -16.30 6.36 29.88
C SER A 10 -16.07 5.90 28.43
N LEU A 11 -16.99 5.04 27.93
CA LEU A 11 -16.96 4.64 26.53
C LEU A 11 -17.17 5.87 25.64
N THR A 12 -16.11 6.30 24.98
CA THR A 12 -16.13 7.43 24.07
C THR A 12 -16.37 6.94 22.64
N VAL A 13 -17.29 7.60 21.93
CA VAL A 13 -17.52 7.32 20.50
C VAL A 13 -17.11 8.55 19.71
N LEU A 14 -16.18 8.39 18.77
CA LEU A 14 -15.65 9.48 17.96
C LEU A 14 -15.86 9.22 16.47
N PRO A 15 -16.23 10.24 15.67
CA PRO A 15 -16.24 10.16 14.22
C PRO A 15 -14.86 9.76 13.65
N ALA A 16 -14.85 9.02 12.56
CA ALA A 16 -13.59 8.61 11.92
C ALA A 16 -12.70 9.82 11.57
N ALA A 17 -13.27 10.93 11.12
CA ALA A 17 -12.52 12.15 10.80
C ALA A 17 -11.79 12.78 12.02
N GLU A 18 -12.32 12.61 13.22
CA GLU A 18 -11.67 13.06 14.46
C GLU A 18 -10.63 12.06 14.97
N VAL A 19 -10.81 10.77 14.68
CA VAL A 19 -9.88 9.70 15.07
C VAL A 19 -8.62 9.73 14.19
N LEU A 20 -8.75 9.96 12.87
CA LEU A 20 -7.65 9.88 11.92
C LEU A 20 -6.41 10.73 12.29
N PRO A 21 -6.52 12.00 12.65
CA PRO A 21 -5.36 12.79 13.05
C PRO A 21 -4.76 12.37 14.40
N ARG A 22 -5.51 11.61 15.19
CA ARG A 22 -5.18 11.26 16.58
C ARG A 22 -4.83 9.77 16.77
N LEU A 23 -4.59 9.01 15.70
CA LEU A 23 -4.26 7.58 15.80
C LEU A 23 -3.07 7.30 16.73
N HIS A 24 -2.10 8.22 16.79
CA HIS A 24 -0.91 8.13 17.64
C HIS A 24 -1.20 8.29 19.15
N GLU A 25 -2.40 8.74 19.55
CA GLU A 25 -2.79 8.90 20.94
C GLU A 25 -3.29 7.59 21.56
N PHE A 26 -3.53 6.57 20.76
CA PHE A 26 -4.05 5.27 21.20
C PHE A 26 -2.91 4.26 21.29
N ASP A 27 -2.83 3.57 22.44
CA ASP A 27 -1.79 2.57 22.68
C ASP A 27 -2.02 1.30 21.86
N THR A 28 -3.27 0.99 21.53
CA THR A 28 -3.63 -0.15 20.70
C THR A 28 -4.88 0.15 19.88
N ILE A 29 -4.80 -0.08 18.58
CA ILE A 29 -5.93 0.03 17.66
C ILE A 29 -6.43 -1.37 17.37
N ILE A 30 -7.67 -1.67 17.76
CA ILE A 30 -8.22 -3.03 17.74
C ILE A 30 -9.26 -3.16 16.62
N ASP A 31 -8.97 -4.01 15.64
CA ASP A 31 -9.92 -4.44 14.62
C ASP A 31 -10.68 -5.68 15.09
N ALA A 32 -11.95 -5.51 15.45
CA ALA A 32 -12.83 -6.60 15.88
C ALA A 32 -13.52 -7.34 14.71
N ARG A 33 -13.08 -7.09 13.46
CA ARG A 33 -13.56 -7.81 12.28
C ARG A 33 -12.85 -9.16 12.13
N THR A 34 -13.31 -9.96 11.16
CA THR A 34 -12.67 -11.24 10.86
C THR A 34 -11.26 -11.04 10.27
N GLU A 35 -10.47 -12.11 10.27
CA GLU A 35 -9.12 -12.13 9.72
C GLU A 35 -9.10 -11.76 8.23
N ALA A 36 -10.08 -12.23 7.45
CA ALA A 36 -10.21 -11.91 6.04
C ALA A 36 -10.56 -10.43 5.80
N GLU A 37 -11.46 -9.86 6.61
CA GLU A 37 -11.79 -8.43 6.55
C GLU A 37 -10.56 -7.56 6.92
N TYR A 38 -9.77 -8.00 7.90
CA TYR A 38 -8.52 -7.34 8.32
C TYR A 38 -7.44 -7.42 7.23
N ALA A 39 -7.26 -8.59 6.63
CA ALA A 39 -6.28 -8.80 5.57
C ALA A 39 -6.60 -8.00 4.30
N GLU A 40 -7.88 -7.73 4.02
CA GLU A 40 -8.30 -6.90 2.90
C GLU A 40 -7.82 -5.45 3.05
N ASP A 41 -8.02 -4.85 4.21
CA ASP A 41 -7.55 -3.53 4.62
C ASP A 41 -7.89 -3.29 6.10
N HIS A 42 -7.12 -2.45 6.78
CA HIS A 42 -7.31 -2.10 8.20
C HIS A 42 -6.75 -0.70 8.50
N LEU A 43 -7.11 -0.14 9.66
CA LEU A 43 -6.52 1.11 10.12
C LEU A 43 -5.01 0.94 10.37
N PRO A 44 -4.18 1.95 10.08
CA PRO A 44 -2.75 1.92 10.36
C PRO A 44 -2.44 1.51 11.80
N GLY A 45 -1.51 0.57 11.97
CA GLY A 45 -1.12 0.07 13.30
C GLY A 45 -2.15 -0.80 14.00
N ALA A 46 -3.28 -1.13 13.37
CA ALA A 46 -4.29 -1.99 14.00
C ALA A 46 -3.80 -3.42 14.18
N VAL A 47 -4.22 -4.01 15.31
CA VAL A 47 -4.13 -5.45 15.59
C VAL A 47 -5.49 -6.10 15.40
N ASN A 48 -5.52 -7.34 14.94
CA ASN A 48 -6.79 -8.04 14.71
C ASN A 48 -7.19 -8.89 15.93
N TRP A 49 -8.29 -8.49 16.58
CA TRP A 49 -8.94 -9.25 17.66
C TRP A 49 -10.36 -9.62 17.22
N PRO A 50 -10.53 -10.63 16.37
CA PRO A 50 -11.82 -10.97 15.82
C PRO A 50 -12.78 -11.43 16.91
N THR A 51 -13.92 -10.75 17.03
CA THR A 51 -15.02 -11.22 17.91
C THR A 51 -15.79 -12.37 17.28
N LEU A 52 -15.69 -12.54 15.98
CA LEU A 52 -16.06 -13.73 15.22
C LEU A 52 -14.96 -13.96 14.18
N ASN A 53 -14.41 -15.16 14.10
CA ASN A 53 -13.49 -15.54 13.05
C ASN A 53 -14.22 -15.72 11.70
N ASN A 54 -13.48 -16.05 10.63
CA ASN A 54 -14.05 -16.18 9.29
C ASN A 54 -15.17 -17.22 9.23
N GLU A 55 -14.98 -18.41 9.80
CA GLU A 55 -15.94 -19.51 9.79
C GLU A 55 -17.18 -19.19 10.62
N GLU A 56 -16.97 -18.68 11.82
CA GLU A 56 -18.04 -18.25 12.73
C GLU A 56 -18.89 -17.13 12.10
N ARG A 57 -18.24 -16.19 11.39
CA ARG A 57 -18.93 -15.11 10.68
C ARG A 57 -19.81 -15.63 9.57
N ILE A 58 -19.35 -16.63 8.81
CA ILE A 58 -20.13 -17.31 7.78
C ILE A 58 -21.31 -18.05 8.43
N LEU A 59 -21.05 -18.85 9.46
CA LEU A 59 -22.09 -19.61 10.17
C LEU A 59 -23.20 -18.68 10.69
N ILE A 60 -22.85 -17.65 11.43
CA ILE A 60 -23.83 -16.71 12.01
C ILE A 60 -24.55 -15.92 10.92
N GLY A 61 -23.86 -15.54 9.85
CA GLY A 61 -24.46 -14.87 8.69
C GLY A 61 -25.50 -15.72 7.96
N THR A 62 -25.22 -17.01 7.80
CA THR A 62 -26.13 -18.00 7.20
C THR A 62 -27.36 -18.21 8.09
N LEU A 63 -27.16 -18.45 9.38
CA LEU A 63 -28.25 -18.59 10.35
C LEU A 63 -29.16 -17.36 10.36
N TYR A 64 -28.58 -16.16 10.31
CA TYR A 64 -29.32 -14.89 10.32
C TYR A 64 -30.23 -14.73 9.08
N LYS A 65 -29.74 -15.13 7.89
CA LYS A 65 -30.46 -14.96 6.63
C LYS A 65 -31.45 -16.09 6.34
N GLN A 66 -31.10 -17.33 6.70
CA GLN A 66 -31.81 -18.51 6.22
C GLN A 66 -32.66 -19.22 7.27
N VAL A 67 -32.40 -18.99 8.56
CA VAL A 67 -33.08 -19.72 9.64
C VAL A 67 -33.87 -18.77 10.53
N ASN A 68 -33.22 -18.07 11.45
CA ASN A 68 -33.85 -17.20 12.43
C ASN A 68 -32.87 -16.15 12.94
N GLN A 69 -33.26 -14.89 12.85
CA GLN A 69 -32.42 -13.76 13.29
C GLN A 69 -32.13 -13.77 14.77
N PHE A 70 -33.10 -14.19 15.62
CA PHE A 70 -32.94 -14.22 17.07
C PHE A 70 -32.00 -15.36 17.49
N GLU A 71 -32.14 -16.55 16.90
CA GLU A 71 -31.22 -17.67 17.12
C GLU A 71 -29.80 -17.31 16.71
N ALA A 72 -29.61 -16.67 15.54
CA ALA A 72 -28.32 -16.17 15.09
C ALA A 72 -27.71 -15.17 16.07
N LYS A 73 -28.51 -14.26 16.62
CA LYS A 73 -28.06 -13.29 17.65
C LYS A 73 -27.62 -13.97 18.93
N LYS A 74 -28.36 -14.97 19.44
CA LYS A 74 -28.00 -15.72 20.65
C LYS A 74 -26.67 -16.47 20.48
N ARG A 75 -26.56 -17.24 19.38
CA ARG A 75 -25.33 -18.00 19.07
C ARG A 75 -24.14 -17.09 18.82
N GLY A 76 -24.34 -16.03 18.05
CA GLY A 76 -23.31 -15.03 17.77
C GLY A 76 -22.81 -14.32 19.02
N ALA A 77 -23.71 -14.01 19.98
CA ALA A 77 -23.33 -13.42 21.26
C ALA A 77 -22.48 -14.38 22.11
N ALA A 78 -22.87 -15.67 22.16
CA ALA A 78 -22.11 -16.68 22.91
C ALA A 78 -20.70 -16.89 22.35
N ILE A 79 -20.57 -16.96 21.02
CA ILE A 79 -19.27 -17.09 20.34
C ILE A 79 -18.42 -15.83 20.58
N ALA A 80 -19.00 -14.64 20.36
CA ALA A 80 -18.29 -13.38 20.57
C ALA A 80 -17.79 -13.23 22.01
N ALA A 81 -18.61 -13.58 23.01
CA ALA A 81 -18.20 -13.51 24.41
C ALA A 81 -16.99 -14.40 24.71
N ARG A 82 -16.97 -15.64 24.19
CA ARG A 82 -15.83 -16.55 24.33
C ARG A 82 -14.56 -16.00 23.67
N ASN A 83 -14.68 -15.51 22.44
CA ASN A 83 -13.53 -14.96 21.72
C ASN A 83 -13.00 -13.69 22.41
N ILE A 84 -13.87 -12.83 22.92
CA ILE A 84 -13.49 -11.64 23.69
C ILE A 84 -12.75 -12.05 24.98
N ALA A 85 -13.26 -13.04 25.73
CA ALA A 85 -12.58 -13.54 26.91
C ALA A 85 -11.17 -14.04 26.59
N SER A 86 -11.02 -14.80 25.50
CA SER A 86 -9.72 -15.27 25.03
C SER A 86 -8.76 -14.15 24.63
N HIS A 87 -9.26 -13.06 24.03
CA HIS A 87 -8.43 -11.88 23.74
C HIS A 87 -7.99 -11.17 25.03
N ILE A 88 -8.88 -11.04 25.99
CA ILE A 88 -8.55 -10.42 27.27
C ILE A 88 -7.47 -11.23 28.00
N GLU A 89 -7.60 -12.54 28.07
CA GLU A 89 -6.62 -13.43 28.70
C GLU A 89 -5.22 -13.32 28.05
N ARG A 90 -5.14 -13.18 26.73
CA ARG A 90 -3.86 -13.16 26.03
C ARG A 90 -3.21 -11.78 25.94
N GLU A 91 -4.02 -10.72 25.83
CA GLU A 91 -3.54 -9.42 25.35
C GLU A 91 -3.76 -8.28 26.37
N VAL A 92 -4.59 -8.48 27.41
CA VAL A 92 -5.05 -7.39 28.26
C VAL A 92 -4.57 -7.50 29.71
N LEU A 93 -4.30 -8.70 30.22
CA LEU A 93 -3.98 -8.90 31.64
C LEU A 93 -2.77 -8.09 32.13
N ASP A 94 -1.81 -7.84 31.27
CA ASP A 94 -0.59 -7.06 31.56
C ASP A 94 -0.72 -5.57 31.24
N LYS A 95 -1.89 -5.09 30.78
CA LYS A 95 -2.07 -3.68 30.42
C LYS A 95 -2.22 -2.80 31.67
N PRO A 96 -1.54 -1.65 31.72
CA PRO A 96 -1.68 -0.70 32.82
C PRO A 96 -3.07 -0.02 32.79
N LYS A 97 -3.52 0.52 33.91
CA LYS A 97 -4.83 1.15 34.06
C LYS A 97 -5.08 2.31 33.08
N ASP A 98 -4.03 3.01 32.69
CA ASP A 98 -4.08 4.15 31.77
C ASP A 98 -3.99 3.78 30.28
N TRP A 99 -3.97 2.47 29.94
CA TRP A 99 -4.03 1.98 28.58
C TRP A 99 -5.27 2.49 27.85
N LYS A 100 -5.07 3.01 26.63
CA LYS A 100 -6.08 3.69 25.80
C LYS A 100 -6.36 2.91 24.52
N PRO A 101 -7.22 1.91 24.51
CA PRO A 101 -7.57 1.20 23.30
C PRO A 101 -8.56 1.97 22.44
N LEU A 102 -8.32 1.95 21.13
CA LEU A 102 -9.29 2.31 20.09
C LEU A 102 -9.85 1.03 19.50
N ALA A 103 -11.17 0.87 19.43
CA ALA A 103 -11.78 -0.31 18.84
C ALA A 103 -12.69 0.05 17.67
N TYR A 104 -12.74 -0.82 16.67
CA TYR A 104 -13.68 -0.67 15.56
C TYR A 104 -14.11 -2.03 15.00
N CYS A 105 -15.22 -2.03 14.28
CA CYS A 105 -15.62 -3.13 13.40
C CYS A 105 -16.14 -2.57 12.08
N TRP A 106 -16.94 -3.31 11.30
CA TRP A 106 -17.36 -2.87 9.98
C TRP A 106 -18.11 -1.53 9.96
N ARG A 107 -19.06 -1.31 10.91
CA ARG A 107 -19.91 -0.11 11.00
C ARG A 107 -20.02 0.46 12.41
N GLY A 108 -19.07 0.20 13.30
CA GLY A 108 -19.18 0.62 14.70
C GLY A 108 -20.33 -0.04 15.44
N GLY A 109 -20.68 -1.29 15.08
CA GLY A 109 -21.82 -2.01 15.65
C GLY A 109 -21.44 -3.00 16.75
N LYS A 110 -22.20 -4.10 16.86
CA LYS A 110 -22.16 -5.04 17.97
C LYS A 110 -20.80 -5.70 18.23
N ARG A 111 -19.99 -5.96 17.19
CA ARG A 111 -18.69 -6.64 17.33
C ARG A 111 -17.73 -5.83 18.20
N SER A 112 -17.37 -4.63 17.76
CA SER A 112 -16.51 -3.74 18.56
C SER A 112 -17.20 -3.24 19.82
N GLY A 113 -18.51 -2.97 19.78
CA GLY A 113 -19.27 -2.51 20.94
C GLY A 113 -19.26 -3.52 22.10
N SER A 114 -19.40 -4.82 21.84
CA SER A 114 -19.34 -5.85 22.89
C SER A 114 -17.94 -5.96 23.51
N LEU A 115 -16.89 -5.91 22.71
CA LEU A 115 -15.50 -5.88 23.19
C LEU A 115 -15.26 -4.63 24.04
N SER A 116 -15.64 -3.46 23.54
CA SER A 116 -15.42 -2.18 24.21
C SER A 116 -16.18 -2.08 25.52
N LEU A 117 -17.41 -2.62 25.59
CA LEU A 117 -18.18 -2.65 26.81
C LEU A 117 -17.47 -3.42 27.94
N ILE A 118 -16.87 -4.57 27.61
CA ILE A 118 -16.14 -5.37 28.61
C ILE A 118 -14.85 -4.67 29.04
N LEU A 119 -14.11 -4.08 28.11
CA LEU A 119 -12.90 -3.32 28.44
C LEU A 119 -13.21 -2.08 29.29
N ASP A 120 -14.31 -1.39 29.00
CA ASP A 120 -14.78 -0.25 29.78
C ASP A 120 -15.20 -0.68 31.21
N GLN A 121 -15.89 -1.82 31.37
CA GLN A 121 -16.25 -2.39 32.66
C GLN A 121 -15.03 -2.83 33.51
N ILE A 122 -13.92 -3.18 32.88
CA ILE A 122 -12.64 -3.42 33.54
C ILE A 122 -12.05 -2.11 34.08
N GLY A 123 -12.42 -0.96 33.51
CA GLY A 123 -11.97 0.38 33.89
C GLY A 123 -11.01 1.06 32.92
N PHE A 124 -10.89 0.55 31.69
CA PHE A 124 -10.09 1.19 30.64
C PHE A 124 -10.87 2.30 29.93
N LYS A 125 -10.15 3.34 29.48
CA LYS A 125 -10.73 4.43 28.67
C LYS A 125 -10.80 4.02 27.21
N VAL A 126 -11.89 3.36 26.81
CA VAL A 126 -12.06 2.82 25.47
C VAL A 126 -12.66 3.87 24.52
N THR A 127 -12.08 4.00 23.34
CA THR A 127 -12.65 4.79 22.24
C THR A 127 -13.17 3.87 21.14
N LEU A 128 -14.38 4.15 20.66
CA LEU A 128 -14.97 3.49 19.49
C LEU A 128 -14.97 4.41 18.28
N VAL A 129 -14.65 3.86 17.11
CA VAL A 129 -14.81 4.59 15.85
C VAL A 129 -16.28 4.54 15.43
N GLU A 130 -16.93 5.70 15.38
CA GLU A 130 -18.29 5.84 14.85
C GLU A 130 -18.33 5.45 13.36
N GLY A 131 -19.31 4.65 12.98
CA GLY A 131 -19.40 4.10 11.62
C GLY A 131 -18.31 3.08 11.26
N GLY A 132 -17.35 2.85 12.15
CA GLY A 132 -16.29 1.83 12.06
C GLY A 132 -15.42 1.95 10.82
N TYR A 133 -14.93 0.81 10.30
CA TYR A 133 -14.09 0.74 9.12
C TYR A 133 -14.69 1.42 7.89
N LYS A 134 -16.02 1.32 7.70
CA LYS A 134 -16.68 1.97 6.57
C LYS A 134 -16.53 3.50 6.61
N ALA A 135 -16.68 4.10 7.79
CA ALA A 135 -16.49 5.53 7.97
C ALA A 135 -15.01 5.93 7.83
N PHE A 136 -14.09 5.13 8.40
CA PHE A 136 -12.66 5.30 8.20
C PHE A 136 -12.29 5.32 6.71
N ARG A 137 -12.76 4.32 5.95
CA ARG A 137 -12.47 4.22 4.52
C ARG A 137 -12.98 5.44 3.74
N ALA A 138 -14.18 5.92 4.06
CA ALA A 138 -14.74 7.13 3.44
C ALA A 138 -13.89 8.37 3.79
N ALA A 139 -13.44 8.48 5.03
CA ALA A 139 -12.59 9.59 5.47
C ALA A 139 -11.20 9.56 4.80
N VAL A 140 -10.56 8.39 4.66
CA VAL A 140 -9.30 8.24 3.92
C VAL A 140 -9.42 8.73 2.49
N VAL A 141 -10.47 8.30 1.77
CA VAL A 141 -10.67 8.72 0.36
C VAL A 141 -10.93 10.22 0.26
N ALA A 142 -11.68 10.79 1.21
CA ALA A 142 -11.99 12.22 1.22
C ALA A 142 -10.79 13.10 1.60
N ASP A 143 -9.85 12.58 2.39
CA ASP A 143 -8.68 13.31 2.89
C ASP A 143 -7.54 13.42 1.86
N ILE A 144 -7.36 12.39 1.02
CA ILE A 144 -6.28 12.34 0.01
C ILE A 144 -6.15 13.62 -0.83
N PRO A 145 -7.22 14.20 -1.39
CA PRO A 145 -7.10 15.42 -2.18
C PRO A 145 -6.49 16.60 -1.40
N GLY A 146 -6.87 16.75 -0.12
CA GLY A 146 -6.35 17.78 0.76
C GLY A 146 -4.88 17.59 1.11
N LEU A 147 -4.44 16.34 1.25
CA LEU A 147 -3.03 16.01 1.50
C LEU A 147 -2.16 16.22 0.26
N VAL A 148 -2.67 15.93 -0.92
CA VAL A 148 -1.94 16.06 -2.19
C VAL A 148 -1.78 17.53 -2.61
N ALA A 149 -2.81 18.34 -2.45
CA ALA A 149 -2.86 19.70 -3.01
C ALA A 149 -1.68 20.62 -2.63
N PRO A 150 -1.15 20.63 -1.39
CA PRO A 150 -0.06 21.52 -0.98
C PRO A 150 1.34 20.98 -1.34
N LEU A 151 1.49 19.75 -1.86
CA LEU A 151 2.80 19.12 -2.06
C LEU A 151 3.50 19.67 -3.32
N ASP A 152 4.79 19.99 -3.20
CA ASP A 152 5.69 20.20 -4.34
C ASP A 152 6.24 18.84 -4.79
N LEU A 153 5.60 18.23 -5.79
CA LEU A 153 6.06 16.94 -6.32
C LEU A 153 7.18 17.13 -7.35
N ARG A 154 8.23 16.31 -7.22
CA ARG A 154 9.32 16.14 -8.17
C ARG A 154 9.22 14.77 -8.80
N VAL A 155 8.72 14.72 -10.03
CA VAL A 155 8.43 13.45 -10.71
C VAL A 155 9.70 12.93 -11.37
N VAL A 156 10.21 11.81 -10.88
CA VAL A 156 11.36 11.11 -11.48
C VAL A 156 10.87 10.31 -12.68
N CYS A 157 11.14 10.84 -13.85
CA CYS A 157 10.89 10.23 -15.15
C CYS A 157 12.12 9.44 -15.60
N GLY A 158 11.95 8.52 -16.52
CA GLY A 158 13.03 7.72 -17.07
C GLY A 158 12.52 6.39 -17.60
N THR A 159 13.05 5.95 -18.70
CA THR A 159 12.65 4.70 -19.37
C THR A 159 12.82 3.48 -18.46
N THR A 160 12.28 2.35 -18.84
CA THR A 160 12.43 1.09 -18.09
C THR A 160 13.91 0.76 -17.86
N GLY A 161 14.27 0.42 -16.64
CA GLY A 161 15.67 0.12 -16.27
C GLY A 161 16.58 1.34 -16.09
N SER A 162 16.06 2.58 -16.13
CA SER A 162 16.88 3.78 -15.90
C SER A 162 17.33 3.97 -14.44
N GLY A 163 16.87 3.16 -13.50
CA GLY A 163 17.27 3.23 -12.09
C GLY A 163 16.42 4.15 -11.23
N LYS A 164 15.18 4.51 -11.63
CA LYS A 164 14.27 5.36 -10.85
C LYS A 164 14.12 4.90 -9.40
N THR A 165 13.86 3.63 -9.21
CA THR A 165 13.70 3.03 -7.86
C THR A 165 14.97 3.17 -7.03
N ARG A 166 16.16 2.93 -7.61
CA ARG A 166 17.45 3.11 -6.92
C ARG A 166 17.69 4.58 -6.56
N LEU A 167 17.36 5.51 -7.45
CA LEU A 167 17.47 6.94 -7.17
C LEU A 167 16.52 7.35 -6.04
N LEU A 168 15.28 6.89 -6.04
CA LEU A 168 14.33 7.16 -4.95
C LEU A 168 14.81 6.58 -3.62
N GLN A 169 15.38 5.38 -3.62
CA GLN A 169 15.99 4.78 -2.42
C GLN A 169 17.19 5.61 -1.93
N ALA A 170 18.05 6.10 -2.83
CA ALA A 170 19.17 6.96 -2.49
C ALA A 170 18.69 8.30 -1.89
N LEU A 171 17.68 8.92 -2.48
CA LEU A 171 17.04 10.14 -1.97
C LEU A 171 16.45 9.92 -0.58
N ALA A 172 15.72 8.83 -0.37
CA ALA A 172 15.17 8.48 0.95
C ALA A 172 16.29 8.25 1.98
N GLY A 173 17.38 7.59 1.60
CA GLY A 173 18.57 7.39 2.45
C GLY A 173 19.27 8.68 2.86
N LEU A 174 19.10 9.76 2.08
CA LEU A 174 19.60 11.12 2.40
C LEU A 174 18.56 11.96 3.17
N GLY A 175 17.41 11.39 3.54
CA GLY A 175 16.36 12.06 4.29
C GLY A 175 15.43 12.93 3.43
N ALA A 176 15.45 12.78 2.11
CA ALA A 176 14.44 13.38 1.23
C ALA A 176 13.09 12.70 1.41
N GLN A 177 12.01 13.43 1.13
CA GLN A 177 10.66 12.86 1.13
C GLN A 177 10.43 12.12 -0.18
N VAL A 178 10.05 10.85 -0.08
CA VAL A 178 9.85 9.96 -1.23
C VAL A 178 8.51 9.25 -1.12
N LEU A 179 7.71 9.31 -2.18
CA LEU A 179 6.50 8.51 -2.34
C LEU A 179 6.80 7.36 -3.30
N ASP A 180 7.11 6.19 -2.76
CA ASP A 180 7.41 4.96 -3.50
C ASP A 180 6.12 4.20 -3.83
N LEU A 181 5.49 4.53 -4.96
CA LEU A 181 4.22 3.91 -5.38
C LEU A 181 4.39 2.44 -5.79
N GLU A 182 5.52 2.07 -6.40
CA GLU A 182 5.85 0.68 -6.74
C GLU A 182 6.02 -0.17 -5.48
N GLY A 183 6.74 0.34 -4.49
CA GLY A 183 6.91 -0.31 -3.20
C GLY A 183 5.59 -0.48 -2.45
N LEU A 184 4.75 0.55 -2.38
CA LEU A 184 3.42 0.49 -1.78
C LEU A 184 2.50 -0.50 -2.50
N ALA A 185 2.59 -0.59 -3.83
CA ALA A 185 1.84 -1.54 -4.66
C ALA A 185 2.43 -2.95 -4.65
N ARG A 186 3.66 -3.14 -4.14
CA ARG A 186 4.42 -4.40 -4.23
C ARG A 186 4.51 -4.91 -5.67
N HIS A 187 4.81 -4.00 -6.61
CA HIS A 187 4.82 -4.30 -8.03
C HIS A 187 5.75 -3.33 -8.77
N ARG A 188 6.56 -3.83 -9.67
CA ARG A 188 7.37 -3.02 -10.59
C ARG A 188 6.52 -2.71 -11.82
N SER A 189 6.15 -1.51 -12.06
CA SER A 189 5.13 -1.01 -13.01
C SER A 189 5.17 -1.52 -14.47
N SER A 190 5.91 -2.57 -14.77
CA SER A 190 5.96 -3.16 -16.10
C SER A 190 4.98 -4.35 -16.27
N VAL A 191 4.73 -4.76 -17.52
CA VAL A 191 3.98 -6.00 -17.82
C VAL A 191 4.62 -7.22 -17.14
N LEU A 192 5.94 -7.21 -16.95
CA LEU A 192 6.71 -8.24 -16.27
C LEU A 192 6.96 -7.95 -14.78
N GLY A 193 6.34 -6.90 -14.24
CA GLY A 193 6.65 -6.31 -12.93
C GLY A 193 6.09 -7.04 -11.71
N ALA A 194 5.35 -8.14 -11.88
CA ALA A 194 4.88 -8.94 -10.77
C ALA A 194 6.05 -9.61 -10.03
N ILE A 195 6.11 -9.43 -8.70
CA ILE A 195 7.18 -9.99 -7.86
C ILE A 195 6.76 -11.40 -7.43
N PRO A 196 7.55 -12.45 -7.75
CA PRO A 196 7.22 -13.82 -7.38
C PRO A 196 7.02 -13.99 -5.88
N GLY A 197 5.92 -14.63 -5.48
CA GLY A 197 5.59 -14.89 -4.08
C GLY A 197 5.14 -13.68 -3.27
N VAL A 198 5.06 -12.48 -3.86
CA VAL A 198 4.64 -11.26 -3.19
C VAL A 198 3.33 -10.75 -3.82
N PRO A 199 2.16 -11.02 -3.22
CA PRO A 199 0.89 -10.54 -3.76
C PRO A 199 0.77 -9.02 -3.60
N GLN A 200 0.16 -8.38 -4.59
CA GLN A 200 -0.20 -6.97 -4.49
C GLN A 200 -1.24 -6.76 -3.37
N PRO A 201 -1.26 -5.59 -2.73
CA PRO A 201 -2.33 -5.23 -1.83
C PRO A 201 -3.68 -5.15 -2.57
N THR A 202 -4.78 -5.23 -1.83
CA THR A 202 -6.08 -4.85 -2.37
C THR A 202 -6.09 -3.36 -2.71
N GLN A 203 -7.03 -2.92 -3.56
CA GLN A 203 -7.20 -1.48 -3.84
C GLN A 203 -7.40 -0.66 -2.57
N LYS A 204 -8.20 -1.17 -1.62
CA LYS A 204 -8.46 -0.48 -0.36
C LYS A 204 -7.18 -0.32 0.46
N ARG A 205 -6.40 -1.39 0.58
CA ARG A 205 -5.14 -1.36 1.31
C ARG A 205 -4.12 -0.42 0.64
N PHE A 206 -4.05 -0.44 -0.68
CA PHE A 206 -3.17 0.46 -1.42
C PHE A 206 -3.52 1.94 -1.18
N ASP A 207 -4.82 2.30 -1.25
CA ASP A 207 -5.24 3.67 -0.96
C ASP A 207 -4.94 4.07 0.49
N THR A 208 -5.12 3.15 1.45
CA THR A 208 -4.77 3.40 2.86
C THR A 208 -3.26 3.61 3.03
N LEU A 209 -2.42 2.82 2.36
CA LEU A 209 -0.96 2.98 2.38
C LEU A 209 -0.51 4.30 1.74
N VAL A 210 -1.11 4.68 0.61
CA VAL A 210 -0.84 5.98 -0.04
C VAL A 210 -1.24 7.13 0.89
N TRP A 211 -2.43 7.07 1.48
CA TRP A 211 -2.89 8.07 2.45
C TRP A 211 -1.96 8.18 3.67
N GLU A 212 -1.50 7.04 4.20
CA GLU A 212 -0.57 6.98 5.33
C GLU A 212 0.77 7.64 4.98
N ALA A 213 1.31 7.36 3.79
CA ALA A 213 2.54 7.99 3.30
C ALA A 213 2.38 9.50 3.11
N LEU A 214 1.29 9.96 2.48
CA LEU A 214 1.03 11.38 2.23
C LEU A 214 0.96 12.20 3.52
N ARG A 215 0.46 11.64 4.61
CA ARG A 215 0.36 12.31 5.92
C ARG A 215 1.70 12.56 6.60
N GLN A 216 2.76 11.85 6.19
CA GLN A 216 4.09 12.01 6.76
C GLN A 216 4.87 13.15 6.10
N PHE A 217 4.40 13.68 4.99
CA PHE A 217 5.13 14.69 4.24
C PHE A 217 4.91 16.08 4.79
N ASP A 218 6.02 16.83 4.87
CA ASP A 218 6.04 18.25 5.13
C ASP A 218 5.82 19.04 3.81
N PRO A 219 4.74 19.78 3.65
CA PRO A 219 4.48 20.54 2.43
C PRO A 219 5.53 21.62 2.10
N ALA A 220 6.36 22.01 3.06
CA ALA A 220 7.45 22.97 2.83
C ALA A 220 8.68 22.35 2.14
N ARG A 221 8.70 21.03 1.98
CA ARG A 221 9.81 20.27 1.39
C ARG A 221 9.33 19.52 0.14
N PRO A 222 10.16 19.41 -0.91
CA PRO A 222 9.78 18.64 -2.09
C PRO A 222 9.59 17.15 -1.76
N VAL A 223 8.67 16.51 -2.49
CA VAL A 223 8.42 15.07 -2.43
C VAL A 223 8.77 14.45 -3.78
N PHE A 224 9.70 13.51 -3.79
CA PHE A 224 10.08 12.78 -4.99
C PHE A 224 9.15 11.57 -5.20
N VAL A 225 8.73 11.35 -6.44
CA VAL A 225 7.83 10.25 -6.82
C VAL A 225 8.18 9.77 -8.23
N GLU A 226 8.05 8.47 -8.49
CA GLU A 226 8.22 7.95 -9.85
C GLU A 226 7.07 8.30 -10.79
N SER A 227 7.40 8.44 -12.08
CA SER A 227 6.43 8.73 -13.15
C SER A 227 5.56 7.52 -13.45
N GLU A 228 4.52 7.33 -12.65
CA GLU A 228 3.61 6.22 -12.82
C GLU A 228 2.40 6.55 -13.71
N SER A 229 1.82 5.50 -14.29
CA SER A 229 0.56 5.59 -15.01
C SER A 229 -0.63 5.73 -14.03
N LYS A 230 -1.85 5.58 -14.51
CA LYS A 230 -3.03 5.54 -13.62
C LYS A 230 -3.08 4.31 -12.71
N LYS A 231 -2.25 3.29 -12.99
CA LYS A 231 -2.21 2.03 -12.26
C LYS A 231 -0.77 1.55 -12.09
N VAL A 232 -0.54 0.89 -10.96
CA VAL A 232 0.66 0.10 -10.69
C VAL A 232 0.21 -1.37 -10.57
N GLY A 233 0.47 -2.16 -11.61
CA GLY A 233 -0.11 -3.50 -11.72
C GLY A 233 -1.65 -3.46 -11.68
N ASN A 234 -2.24 -4.11 -10.68
CA ASN A 234 -3.70 -4.23 -10.54
C ASN A 234 -4.36 -3.11 -9.71
N VAL A 235 -3.57 -2.26 -9.05
CA VAL A 235 -4.11 -1.18 -8.19
C VAL A 235 -4.07 0.16 -8.90
N ALA A 236 -5.11 0.97 -8.70
CA ALA A 236 -5.22 2.31 -9.27
C ALA A 236 -4.67 3.35 -8.28
N ILE A 237 -3.87 4.29 -8.78
CA ILE A 237 -3.41 5.45 -8.02
C ILE A 237 -4.60 6.42 -7.85
N PRO A 238 -4.79 7.07 -6.68
CA PRO A 238 -5.82 8.09 -6.49
C PRO A 238 -5.77 9.15 -7.59
N THR A 239 -6.92 9.45 -8.19
CA THR A 239 -7.00 10.31 -9.39
C THR A 239 -6.38 11.69 -9.16
N THR A 240 -6.63 12.30 -8.00
CA THR A 240 -6.08 13.60 -7.63
C THR A 240 -4.54 13.58 -7.55
N LEU A 241 -3.95 12.49 -7.07
CA LEU A 241 -2.50 12.31 -7.04
C LEU A 241 -1.93 12.19 -8.47
N VAL A 242 -2.57 11.39 -9.33
CA VAL A 242 -2.16 11.27 -10.75
C VAL A 242 -2.22 12.61 -11.47
N GLU A 243 -3.28 13.39 -11.26
CA GLU A 243 -3.45 14.71 -11.89
C GLU A 243 -2.39 15.70 -11.40
N HIS A 244 -2.08 15.68 -10.11
CA HIS A 244 -1.05 16.52 -9.51
C HIS A 244 0.35 16.14 -10.02
N MET A 245 0.72 14.85 -10.04
CA MET A 245 1.97 14.35 -10.62
C MET A 245 2.14 14.81 -12.07
N ARG A 246 1.08 14.72 -12.88
CA ARG A 246 1.10 15.12 -14.30
C ARG A 246 1.30 16.61 -14.54
N ALA A 247 1.00 17.44 -13.55
CA ALA A 247 1.19 18.87 -13.59
C ALA A 247 2.54 19.32 -13.00
N SER A 248 3.23 18.43 -12.30
CA SER A 248 4.44 18.72 -11.51
C SER A 248 5.72 18.72 -12.34
N THR A 249 6.79 19.26 -11.75
CA THR A 249 8.14 19.30 -12.34
C THR A 249 8.68 17.90 -12.55
N CYS A 250 9.28 17.67 -13.72
CA CYS A 250 9.87 16.39 -14.12
C CYS A 250 11.40 16.42 -14.05
N LEU A 251 12.00 15.35 -13.53
CA LEU A 251 13.41 15.03 -13.59
C LEU A 251 13.58 13.82 -14.50
N ASN A 252 14.24 13.98 -15.65
CA ASN A 252 14.40 12.91 -16.64
C ASN A 252 15.72 12.15 -16.41
N LEU A 253 15.64 11.00 -15.77
CA LEU A 253 16.77 10.13 -15.47
C LEU A 253 17.15 9.32 -16.70
N ILE A 254 18.35 9.57 -17.21
CA ILE A 254 18.91 8.89 -18.39
C ILE A 254 20.05 7.96 -17.94
N LEU A 255 20.00 6.73 -18.39
CA LEU A 255 21.05 5.73 -18.20
C LEU A 255 21.34 5.06 -19.56
N PRO A 256 22.62 4.86 -19.95
CA PRO A 256 22.98 4.18 -21.18
C PRO A 256 22.39 2.77 -21.27
N ILE A 257 22.08 2.32 -22.49
CA ILE A 257 21.37 1.04 -22.70
C ILE A 257 22.09 -0.16 -22.06
N GLY A 258 23.42 -0.22 -22.13
CA GLY A 258 24.19 -1.28 -21.51
C GLY A 258 24.04 -1.33 -19.99
N GLU A 259 24.06 -0.15 -19.34
CA GLU A 259 23.83 -0.01 -17.90
C GLU A 259 22.40 -0.40 -17.50
N ARG A 260 21.42 -0.04 -18.33
CA ARG A 260 20.00 -0.42 -18.11
C ARG A 260 19.80 -1.93 -18.20
N VAL A 261 20.46 -2.59 -19.16
CA VAL A 261 20.44 -4.06 -19.31
C VAL A 261 21.06 -4.71 -18.09
N ALA A 262 22.24 -4.24 -17.65
CA ALA A 262 22.92 -4.76 -16.46
C ALA A 262 22.05 -4.62 -15.20
N LEU A 263 21.48 -3.42 -14.97
CA LEU A 263 20.59 -3.15 -13.87
C LEU A 263 19.37 -4.09 -13.84
N LEU A 264 18.75 -4.28 -15.01
CA LEU A 264 17.57 -5.16 -15.09
C LEU A 264 17.92 -6.62 -14.84
N LEU A 265 19.08 -7.11 -15.30
CA LEU A 265 19.52 -8.47 -15.01
C LEU A 265 19.80 -8.68 -13.52
N GLU A 266 20.30 -7.66 -12.82
CA GLU A 266 20.45 -7.69 -11.36
C GLU A 266 19.08 -7.68 -10.66
N ASP A 267 18.22 -6.71 -10.98
CA ASP A 267 16.94 -6.49 -10.32
C ASP A 267 15.94 -7.63 -10.55
N TYR A 268 16.07 -8.34 -11.68
CA TYR A 268 15.25 -9.48 -12.06
C TYR A 268 16.04 -10.80 -12.04
N ALA A 269 16.97 -10.95 -11.09
CA ALA A 269 17.81 -12.14 -10.96
C ALA A 269 17.02 -13.47 -10.89
N TYR A 270 15.77 -13.42 -10.43
CA TYR A 270 14.88 -14.59 -10.44
C TYR A 270 14.50 -15.06 -11.85
N PHE A 271 14.52 -14.20 -12.87
CA PHE A 271 14.39 -14.63 -14.26
C PHE A 271 15.68 -15.25 -14.81
N VAL A 272 16.83 -14.79 -14.32
CA VAL A 272 18.13 -15.38 -14.67
C VAL A 272 18.24 -16.80 -14.15
N THR A 273 17.73 -17.05 -12.94
CA THR A 273 17.75 -18.37 -12.29
C THR A 273 16.62 -19.28 -12.74
N ASN A 274 15.46 -18.75 -13.12
CA ASN A 274 14.31 -19.53 -13.61
C ASN A 274 13.92 -19.09 -15.03
N ARG A 275 14.62 -19.64 -16.02
CA ARG A 275 14.44 -19.30 -17.43
C ARG A 275 13.08 -19.72 -17.98
N GLU A 276 12.54 -20.84 -17.52
CA GLU A 276 11.21 -21.30 -17.91
C GLU A 276 10.15 -20.28 -17.50
N HIS A 277 10.21 -19.79 -16.26
CA HIS A 277 9.31 -18.73 -15.81
C HIS A 277 9.47 -17.44 -16.63
N PHE A 278 10.69 -17.07 -17.03
CA PHE A 278 10.87 -15.91 -17.91
C PHE A 278 10.22 -16.14 -19.27
N CYS A 279 10.38 -17.32 -19.86
CA CYS A 279 9.73 -17.70 -21.13
C CYS A 279 8.20 -17.64 -21.03
N GLU A 280 7.60 -18.10 -19.94
CA GLU A 280 6.15 -18.00 -19.68
C GLU A 280 5.70 -16.53 -19.64
N ARG A 281 6.49 -15.65 -19.01
CA ARG A 281 6.17 -14.22 -18.95
C ARG A 281 6.30 -13.54 -20.30
N LEU A 282 7.24 -13.96 -21.16
CA LEU A 282 7.38 -13.46 -22.52
C LEU A 282 6.17 -13.79 -23.41
N ASP A 283 5.45 -14.89 -23.14
CA ASP A 283 4.26 -15.29 -23.91
C ASP A 283 3.16 -14.20 -23.90
N VAL A 284 3.06 -13.42 -22.82
CA VAL A 284 2.13 -12.28 -22.74
C VAL A 284 2.41 -11.21 -23.80
N LEU A 285 3.66 -11.13 -24.26
CA LEU A 285 4.07 -10.15 -25.28
C LEU A 285 3.81 -10.61 -26.72
N ALA A 286 3.39 -11.86 -26.92
CA ALA A 286 3.12 -12.40 -28.25
C ALA A 286 1.98 -11.65 -28.98
N GLU A 287 1.00 -11.13 -28.23
CA GLU A 287 -0.07 -10.29 -28.78
C GLU A 287 0.43 -8.93 -29.30
N PHE A 288 1.52 -8.41 -28.74
CA PHE A 288 2.06 -7.09 -29.06
C PHE A 288 3.22 -7.12 -30.07
N ARG A 289 4.02 -8.21 -30.07
CA ARG A 289 5.28 -8.31 -30.86
C ARG A 289 5.27 -9.44 -31.88
N GLY A 290 4.24 -10.27 -31.87
CA GLY A 290 4.12 -11.43 -32.73
C GLY A 290 4.80 -12.69 -32.16
N LYS A 291 4.29 -13.83 -32.56
CA LYS A 291 4.74 -15.14 -32.04
C LYS A 291 6.17 -15.48 -32.47
N VAL A 292 6.61 -15.03 -33.64
CA VAL A 292 7.96 -15.34 -34.16
C VAL A 292 9.04 -14.67 -33.29
N VAL A 293 8.91 -13.38 -33.04
CA VAL A 293 9.86 -12.61 -32.21
C VAL A 293 9.93 -13.17 -30.78
N VAL A 294 8.77 -13.50 -30.20
CA VAL A 294 8.74 -14.09 -28.85
C VAL A 294 9.38 -15.49 -28.83
N ALA A 295 9.21 -16.30 -29.90
CA ALA A 295 9.88 -17.59 -30.00
C ALA A 295 11.41 -17.44 -30.05
N GLU A 296 11.92 -16.51 -30.83
CA GLU A 296 13.36 -16.20 -30.91
C GLU A 296 13.91 -15.76 -29.54
N TRP A 297 13.19 -14.87 -28.83
CA TRP A 297 13.57 -14.48 -27.47
C TRP A 297 13.62 -15.67 -26.50
N LYS A 298 12.65 -16.58 -26.58
CA LYS A 298 12.60 -17.78 -25.72
C LYS A 298 13.79 -18.72 -26.01
N GLU A 299 14.18 -18.89 -27.26
CA GLU A 299 15.37 -19.65 -27.62
C GLU A 299 16.64 -19.03 -27.02
N LEU A 300 16.81 -17.71 -27.11
CA LEU A 300 17.94 -17.00 -26.51
C LEU A 300 17.94 -17.14 -24.97
N VAL A 301 16.79 -16.99 -24.33
CA VAL A 301 16.66 -17.17 -22.88
C VAL A 301 17.05 -18.58 -22.46
N MET A 302 16.56 -19.62 -23.14
CA MET A 302 16.89 -21.00 -22.82
C MET A 302 18.38 -21.31 -23.05
N ALA A 303 19.00 -20.67 -24.04
CA ALA A 303 20.46 -20.75 -24.29
C ALA A 303 21.30 -19.98 -23.24
N GLY A 304 20.67 -19.17 -22.36
CA GLY A 304 21.36 -18.37 -21.36
C GLY A 304 21.78 -16.97 -21.83
N ASN A 305 21.38 -16.58 -23.03
CA ASN A 305 21.68 -15.27 -23.63
C ASN A 305 20.57 -14.26 -23.30
N LEU A 306 20.47 -13.85 -22.04
CA LEU A 306 19.38 -12.95 -21.59
C LEU A 306 19.62 -11.49 -21.99
N ALA A 307 20.87 -11.01 -22.00
CA ALA A 307 21.17 -9.61 -22.25
C ALA A 307 20.63 -9.08 -23.60
N PRO A 308 20.78 -9.78 -24.74
CA PRO A 308 20.14 -9.37 -25.99
C PRO A 308 18.62 -9.30 -25.91
N VAL A 309 17.98 -10.26 -25.23
CA VAL A 309 16.52 -10.26 -25.07
C VAL A 309 16.05 -9.05 -24.25
N VAL A 310 16.76 -8.75 -23.16
CA VAL A 310 16.46 -7.56 -22.32
C VAL A 310 16.67 -6.28 -23.14
N GLN A 311 17.73 -6.19 -23.94
CA GLN A 311 17.98 -5.04 -24.80
C GLN A 311 16.86 -4.86 -25.83
N ASP A 312 16.44 -5.92 -26.50
CA ASP A 312 15.33 -5.88 -27.46
C ASP A 312 14.00 -5.46 -26.79
N LEU A 313 13.71 -6.03 -25.62
CA LEU A 313 12.54 -5.64 -24.83
C LEU A 313 12.55 -4.13 -24.52
N LEU A 314 13.70 -3.57 -24.17
CA LEU A 314 13.83 -2.14 -23.91
C LEU A 314 13.59 -1.33 -25.18
N THR A 315 14.32 -1.61 -26.24
CA THR A 315 14.35 -0.78 -27.45
C THR A 315 13.11 -0.93 -28.33
N ILE A 316 12.56 -2.14 -28.43
CA ILE A 316 11.44 -2.44 -29.32
C ILE A 316 10.09 -2.29 -28.60
N HIS A 317 10.01 -2.69 -27.31
CA HIS A 317 8.74 -2.72 -26.60
C HIS A 317 8.56 -1.54 -25.64
N TYR A 318 9.46 -1.36 -24.67
CA TYR A 318 9.23 -0.43 -23.57
C TYR A 318 9.46 1.04 -23.94
N ASP A 319 10.60 1.38 -24.56
CA ASP A 319 10.99 2.77 -24.78
C ASP A 319 10.02 3.55 -25.67
N PRO A 320 9.54 3.02 -26.81
CA PRO A 320 8.61 3.77 -27.65
C PRO A 320 7.29 4.07 -26.93
N VAL A 321 6.77 3.08 -26.16
CA VAL A 321 5.52 3.24 -25.41
C VAL A 321 5.70 4.23 -24.26
N TYR A 322 6.84 4.15 -23.56
CA TYR A 322 7.14 5.04 -22.44
C TYR A 322 7.26 6.50 -22.89
N VAL A 323 8.08 6.80 -23.89
CA VAL A 323 8.29 8.17 -24.37
C VAL A 323 6.98 8.80 -24.83
N GLN A 324 6.20 8.07 -25.62
CA GLN A 324 4.87 8.53 -26.04
C GLN A 324 3.93 8.80 -24.86
N SER A 325 3.95 7.93 -23.87
CA SER A 325 3.14 8.08 -22.65
C SER A 325 3.55 9.32 -21.85
N MET A 326 4.86 9.57 -21.70
CA MET A 326 5.38 10.72 -20.96
C MET A 326 5.00 12.04 -21.62
N GLN A 327 5.25 12.18 -22.92
CA GLN A 327 4.89 13.36 -23.72
C GLN A 327 3.38 13.65 -23.67
N ARG A 328 2.56 12.61 -23.70
CA ARG A 328 1.11 12.75 -23.69
C ARG A 328 0.53 13.13 -22.31
N ASN A 329 1.13 12.63 -21.24
CA ASN A 329 0.53 12.68 -19.92
C ASN A 329 1.18 13.68 -18.97
N PHE A 330 2.48 13.96 -19.06
CA PHE A 330 3.19 14.84 -18.14
C PHE A 330 3.49 16.19 -18.81
N ARG A 331 2.80 17.23 -18.34
CA ARG A 331 2.78 18.56 -18.96
C ARG A 331 4.16 19.23 -19.01
N GLN A 332 5.03 18.91 -18.04
CA GLN A 332 6.36 19.50 -17.92
C GLN A 332 7.49 18.59 -18.41
N PHE A 333 7.16 17.47 -19.06
CA PHE A 333 8.17 16.49 -19.48
C PHE A 333 9.14 17.04 -20.55
N GLU A 334 8.67 17.86 -21.46
CA GLU A 334 9.54 18.49 -22.49
C GLU A 334 10.52 19.52 -21.89
N GLN A 335 10.21 20.03 -20.70
CA GLN A 335 11.04 20.97 -19.94
C GLN A 335 11.78 20.27 -18.79
N ALA A 336 11.75 18.93 -18.75
CA ALA A 336 12.35 18.16 -17.67
C ALA A 336 13.86 18.41 -17.57
N THR A 337 14.33 18.59 -16.35
CA THR A 337 15.77 18.61 -16.09
C THR A 337 16.33 17.21 -16.32
N THR A 338 17.27 17.07 -17.25
CA THR A 338 17.99 15.81 -17.47
C THR A 338 18.97 15.58 -16.34
N ILE A 339 18.95 14.37 -15.77
CA ILE A 339 19.86 13.92 -14.72
C ILE A 339 20.47 12.58 -15.14
N GLU A 340 21.79 12.46 -15.00
CA GLU A 340 22.58 11.33 -15.51
C GLU A 340 23.54 10.83 -14.43
N PRO A 341 23.33 9.62 -13.87
CA PRO A 341 24.33 8.99 -13.04
C PRO A 341 25.50 8.47 -13.88
N THR A 342 26.67 8.27 -13.29
CA THR A 342 27.85 7.73 -13.97
C THR A 342 27.66 6.29 -14.44
N ASP A 343 26.90 5.51 -13.69
CA ASP A 343 26.58 4.10 -13.93
C ASP A 343 25.32 3.70 -13.16
N HIS A 344 24.91 2.43 -13.21
CA HIS A 344 23.70 1.93 -12.51
C HIS A 344 23.91 1.57 -11.03
N SER A 345 25.13 1.76 -10.49
CA SER A 345 25.42 1.40 -9.10
C SER A 345 24.68 2.28 -8.07
N MET A 346 24.45 1.74 -6.87
CA MET A 346 23.85 2.52 -5.79
C MET A 346 24.70 3.73 -5.42
N ASP A 347 26.04 3.62 -5.46
CA ASP A 347 26.96 4.72 -5.17
C ASP A 347 26.81 5.86 -6.18
N ALA A 348 26.63 5.57 -7.48
CA ALA A 348 26.36 6.58 -8.50
C ALA A 348 25.00 7.26 -8.25
N MET A 349 23.99 6.50 -7.86
CA MET A 349 22.66 7.05 -7.53
C MET A 349 22.72 7.92 -6.27
N VAL A 350 23.50 7.56 -5.25
CA VAL A 350 23.70 8.39 -4.05
C VAL A 350 24.40 9.71 -4.40
N ARG A 351 25.46 9.68 -5.22
CA ARG A 351 26.13 10.92 -5.70
C ARG A 351 25.16 11.82 -6.46
N LEU A 352 24.33 11.25 -7.35
CA LEU A 352 23.30 12.00 -8.06
C LEU A 352 22.25 12.57 -7.09
N ALA A 353 21.75 11.77 -6.16
CA ALA A 353 20.76 12.19 -5.18
C ALA A 353 21.26 13.36 -4.32
N GLN A 354 22.54 13.41 -3.96
CA GLN A 354 23.17 14.54 -3.23
C GLN A 354 23.07 15.88 -3.97
N THR A 355 22.92 15.87 -5.27
CA THR A 355 22.75 17.10 -6.08
C THR A 355 21.32 17.59 -6.15
N LEU A 356 20.35 16.79 -5.67
CA LEU A 356 18.92 17.03 -5.80
C LEU A 356 18.25 17.43 -4.47
N VAL A 357 18.93 17.21 -3.33
CA VAL A 357 18.44 17.49 -1.96
C VAL A 357 19.04 18.78 -1.39
#